data_2e7b768fdb86d635057b96203d38880c
#
_entry.id   2e7b768fdb86d635057b96203d38880c
#
_cell.length_a   1.000
_cell.length_b   1.000
_cell.length_c   1.000
_cell.angle_alpha   90.00
_cell.angle_beta   90.00
_cell.angle_gamma   90.00
#
_symmetry.space_group_name_H-M   'P 1'
#
loop_
_entity.id
_entity.type
_entity.pdbx_description
1 polymer ?
#
loop_
_entity_poly.entity_id
_entity_poly.type
_entity_poly.pdbx_seq_one_letter_code
_entity_poly.pdbx_strand_id
1 'polypeptide(L)'
;MTPQRRSKITPERELELYEAALDLLRESGYEALTMEGVAARSRCGKSTLYRQWGTKPQLVAAALRGTRCVKLADVDTGSLAGDLRAAACAAVEGAGRDTALMHALSHAAFQNPELLCALRENLIEPEVAAINAMVERAVARGEIAPDNPAAEFVAAQLMGVMRARQMVEGRQADEAYLHRFLEAAVFPALGLRATSRVASHP
;
A
#
# COMPACT_ATOMS: atom_id res chain seq x y z
N MET A 1 -43.99 10.70 -9.23
CA MET A 1 -43.05 9.72 -8.62
C MET A 1 -41.69 10.38 -8.56
N THR A 2 -41.30 10.83 -7.38
CA THR A 2 -40.00 11.50 -7.14
C THR A 2 -38.89 10.44 -7.15
N PRO A 3 -37.78 10.59 -7.91
CA PRO A 3 -36.71 9.63 -7.90
C PRO A 3 -36.07 9.66 -6.52
N GLN A 4 -36.11 8.54 -5.80
CA GLN A 4 -35.49 8.33 -4.51
C GLN A 4 -33.98 8.54 -4.68
N ARG A 5 -33.47 9.60 -4.08
CA ARG A 5 -32.04 9.99 -4.06
C ARG A 5 -31.24 8.81 -3.51
N ARG A 6 -30.50 8.10 -4.36
CA ARG A 6 -29.64 6.98 -3.97
C ARG A 6 -28.67 7.48 -2.91
N SER A 7 -28.85 7.08 -1.67
CA SER A 7 -27.97 7.38 -0.55
C SER A 7 -26.57 6.82 -0.87
N LYS A 8 -25.58 7.71 -1.08
CA LYS A 8 -24.17 7.31 -1.06
C LYS A 8 -23.85 6.82 0.34
N ILE A 9 -23.05 5.74 0.44
CA ILE A 9 -22.49 5.29 1.71
C ILE A 9 -21.61 6.43 2.25
N THR A 10 -21.76 6.77 3.53
CA THR A 10 -20.90 7.79 4.14
C THR A 10 -19.48 7.24 4.32
N PRO A 11 -18.44 8.10 4.38
CA PRO A 11 -17.07 7.64 4.59
C PRO A 11 -16.89 6.80 5.86
N GLU A 12 -17.57 7.17 6.95
CA GLU A 12 -17.53 6.44 8.22
C GLU A 12 -18.15 5.06 8.06
N ARG A 13 -19.27 4.97 7.36
CA ARG A 13 -19.92 3.69 7.08
C ARG A 13 -19.11 2.82 6.14
N GLU A 14 -18.44 3.42 5.19
CA GLU A 14 -17.53 2.71 4.29
C GLU A 14 -16.36 2.10 5.07
N LEU A 15 -15.78 2.84 6.02
CA LEU A 15 -14.70 2.34 6.88
C LEU A 15 -15.17 1.16 7.74
N GLU A 16 -16.36 1.22 8.35
CA GLU A 16 -16.94 0.09 9.11
C GLU A 16 -17.07 -1.18 8.25
N LEU A 17 -17.47 -1.01 6.97
CA LEU A 17 -17.58 -2.12 6.03
C LEU A 17 -16.22 -2.71 5.66
N TYR A 18 -15.21 -1.86 5.51
CA TYR A 18 -13.84 -2.28 5.28
C TYR A 18 -13.26 -3.03 6.47
N GLU A 19 -13.45 -2.53 7.69
CA GLU A 19 -12.99 -3.21 8.91
C GLU A 19 -13.66 -4.57 9.07
N ALA A 20 -14.98 -4.67 8.86
CA ALA A 20 -15.70 -5.94 8.90
C ALA A 20 -15.19 -6.96 7.87
N ALA A 21 -14.80 -6.50 6.67
CA ALA A 21 -14.24 -7.36 5.64
C ALA A 21 -12.82 -7.84 6.01
N LEU A 22 -11.98 -6.93 6.52
CA LEU A 22 -10.61 -7.26 6.94
C LEU A 22 -10.59 -8.17 8.17
N ASP A 23 -11.51 -7.99 9.12
CA ASP A 23 -11.63 -8.87 10.29
C ASP A 23 -12.00 -10.29 9.89
N LEU A 24 -12.98 -10.46 9.00
CA LEU A 24 -13.32 -11.78 8.46
C LEU A 24 -12.15 -12.40 7.70
N LEU A 25 -11.42 -11.59 6.95
CA LEU A 25 -10.25 -12.03 6.21
C LEU A 25 -9.13 -12.52 7.16
N ARG A 26 -8.93 -11.86 8.31
CA ARG A 26 -7.99 -12.28 9.36
C ARG A 26 -8.42 -13.58 10.03
N GLU A 27 -9.71 -13.70 10.32
CA GLU A 27 -10.26 -14.86 11.05
C GLU A 27 -10.31 -16.13 10.21
N SER A 28 -10.68 -16.03 8.94
CA SER A 28 -11.02 -17.18 8.11
C SER A 28 -10.24 -17.33 6.82
N GLY A 29 -9.44 -16.34 6.47
CA GLY A 29 -8.71 -16.28 5.21
C GLY A 29 -9.55 -15.88 4.00
N TYR A 30 -8.88 -15.69 2.86
CA TYR A 30 -9.55 -15.18 1.66
C TYR A 30 -10.58 -16.15 1.09
N GLU A 31 -10.31 -17.45 1.08
CA GLU A 31 -11.22 -18.43 0.47
C GLU A 31 -12.57 -18.50 1.20
N ALA A 32 -12.54 -18.49 2.53
CA ALA A 32 -13.75 -18.56 3.36
C ALA A 32 -14.50 -17.21 3.45
N LEU A 33 -13.87 -16.09 3.11
CA LEU A 33 -14.52 -14.80 3.06
C LEU A 33 -15.62 -14.81 1.99
N THR A 34 -16.82 -14.34 2.37
CA THR A 34 -17.96 -14.15 1.44
C THR A 34 -18.57 -12.78 1.58
N MET A 35 -19.19 -12.28 0.50
CA MET A 35 -19.94 -11.00 0.53
C MET A 35 -21.10 -11.07 1.54
N GLU A 36 -21.70 -12.24 1.68
CA GLU A 36 -22.75 -12.52 2.67
C GLU A 36 -22.25 -12.42 4.11
N GLY A 37 -21.08 -12.96 4.37
CA GLY A 37 -20.44 -12.88 5.69
C GLY A 37 -20.15 -11.45 6.09
N VAL A 38 -19.60 -10.64 5.16
CA VAL A 38 -19.37 -9.21 5.39
C VAL A 38 -20.69 -8.47 5.61
N ALA A 39 -21.73 -8.74 4.81
CA ALA A 39 -23.04 -8.13 4.97
C ALA A 39 -23.65 -8.43 6.35
N ALA A 40 -23.57 -9.68 6.81
CA ALA A 40 -24.06 -10.10 8.11
C ALA A 40 -23.30 -9.43 9.26
N ARG A 41 -21.94 -9.45 9.22
CA ARG A 41 -21.10 -8.83 10.25
C ARG A 41 -21.32 -7.35 10.39
N SER A 42 -21.40 -6.64 9.27
CA SER A 42 -21.57 -5.19 9.21
C SER A 42 -23.04 -4.74 9.29
N ARG A 43 -24.00 -5.67 9.40
CA ARG A 43 -25.44 -5.38 9.35
C ARG A 43 -25.81 -4.53 8.13
N CYS A 44 -25.23 -4.85 6.99
CA CYS A 44 -25.47 -4.19 5.71
C CYS A 44 -26.29 -5.11 4.79
N GLY A 45 -27.12 -4.54 3.92
CA GLY A 45 -27.81 -5.33 2.91
C GLY A 45 -26.83 -5.83 1.83
N LYS A 46 -26.92 -7.13 1.45
CA LYS A 46 -26.09 -7.72 0.37
C LYS A 46 -26.10 -6.89 -0.91
N SER A 47 -27.28 -6.42 -1.31
CA SER A 47 -27.46 -5.59 -2.51
C SER A 47 -26.66 -4.28 -2.46
N THR A 48 -26.42 -3.76 -1.27
CA THR A 48 -25.58 -2.56 -1.08
C THR A 48 -24.12 -2.86 -1.35
N LEU A 49 -23.59 -3.97 -0.81
CA LEU A 49 -22.21 -4.39 -1.04
C LEU A 49 -21.95 -4.68 -2.52
N TYR A 50 -22.81 -5.49 -3.15
CA TYR A 50 -22.66 -5.81 -4.57
C TYR A 50 -22.78 -4.58 -5.48
N ARG A 51 -23.66 -3.64 -5.14
CA ARG A 51 -23.78 -2.38 -5.90
C ARG A 51 -22.55 -1.50 -5.75
N GLN A 52 -21.89 -1.49 -4.59
CA GLN A 52 -20.75 -0.60 -4.30
C GLN A 52 -19.43 -1.17 -4.84
N TRP A 53 -19.18 -2.45 -4.60
CA TRP A 53 -17.89 -3.08 -4.93
C TRP A 53 -17.97 -4.18 -6.00
N GLY A 54 -19.15 -4.64 -6.34
CA GLY A 54 -19.35 -5.66 -7.37
C GLY A 54 -18.94 -7.07 -6.95
N THR A 55 -17.66 -7.25 -6.58
CA THR A 55 -17.10 -8.57 -6.27
C THR A 55 -16.32 -8.61 -4.96
N LYS A 56 -16.09 -9.82 -4.43
CA LYS A 56 -15.24 -10.05 -3.26
C LYS A 56 -13.81 -9.50 -3.45
N PRO A 57 -13.11 -9.76 -4.55
CA PRO A 57 -11.80 -9.17 -4.83
C PRO A 57 -11.79 -7.64 -4.75
N GLN A 58 -12.76 -6.98 -5.36
CA GLN A 58 -12.86 -5.53 -5.36
C GLN A 58 -13.12 -4.95 -3.96
N LEU A 59 -13.99 -5.60 -3.16
CA LEU A 59 -14.20 -5.21 -1.77
C LEU A 59 -12.93 -5.33 -0.95
N VAL A 60 -12.20 -6.44 -1.05
CA VAL A 60 -10.96 -6.68 -0.31
C VAL A 60 -9.90 -5.65 -0.70
N ALA A 61 -9.68 -5.40 -1.99
CA ALA A 61 -8.72 -4.41 -2.45
C ALA A 61 -9.08 -2.99 -2.00
N ALA A 62 -10.37 -2.62 -2.06
CA ALA A 62 -10.86 -1.33 -1.57
C ALA A 62 -10.68 -1.19 -0.05
N ALA A 63 -10.93 -2.25 0.72
CA ALA A 63 -10.76 -2.26 2.17
C ALA A 63 -9.28 -2.05 2.57
N LEU A 64 -8.36 -2.75 1.92
CA LEU A 64 -6.92 -2.58 2.16
C LEU A 64 -6.45 -1.16 1.85
N ARG A 65 -6.96 -0.56 0.78
CA ARG A 65 -6.64 0.82 0.43
C ARG A 65 -7.27 1.83 1.40
N GLY A 66 -8.56 1.62 1.73
CA GLY A 66 -9.35 2.56 2.52
C GLY A 66 -8.96 2.63 3.99
N THR A 67 -8.31 1.59 4.52
CA THR A 67 -7.83 1.55 5.92
C THR A 67 -6.39 2.01 6.09
N ARG A 68 -5.72 2.46 5.03
CA ARG A 68 -4.37 3.03 5.14
C ARG A 68 -4.37 4.40 5.80
N CYS A 69 -3.44 4.60 6.73
CA CYS A 69 -3.29 5.87 7.45
C CYS A 69 -2.66 6.97 6.59
N VAL A 70 -1.76 6.60 5.67
CA VAL A 70 -1.02 7.54 4.82
C VAL A 70 -1.26 7.19 3.36
N LYS A 71 -1.60 8.20 2.57
CA LYS A 71 -1.66 8.11 1.12
C LYS A 71 -0.34 8.60 0.56
N LEU A 72 0.40 7.74 -0.13
CA LEU A 72 1.70 8.12 -0.71
C LEU A 72 1.60 9.29 -1.70
N ALA A 73 0.44 9.47 -2.32
CA ALA A 73 0.20 10.58 -3.24
C ALA A 73 0.25 11.96 -2.55
N ASP A 74 0.03 12.03 -1.24
CA ASP A 74 0.02 13.27 -0.47
C ASP A 74 1.43 13.60 0.11
N VAL A 75 2.42 12.73 -0.14
CA VAL A 75 3.79 12.91 0.36
C VAL A 75 4.56 13.86 -0.57
N ASP A 76 4.98 15.00 -0.02
CA ASP A 76 5.92 15.93 -0.64
C ASP A 76 6.70 16.65 0.46
N THR A 77 7.92 16.19 0.71
CA THR A 77 8.82 16.74 1.74
C THR A 77 9.80 17.77 1.19
N GLY A 78 9.71 18.06 -0.11
CA GLY A 78 10.62 18.95 -0.78
C GLY A 78 11.92 18.30 -1.27
N SER A 79 12.13 16.99 -1.05
CA SER A 79 13.26 16.23 -1.57
C SER A 79 12.92 14.77 -1.80
N LEU A 80 13.55 14.13 -2.81
CA LEU A 80 13.33 12.71 -3.08
C LEU A 80 13.73 11.83 -1.90
N ALA A 81 14.85 12.16 -1.26
CA ALA A 81 15.31 11.41 -0.11
C ALA A 81 14.31 11.48 1.06
N GLY A 82 13.71 12.64 1.30
CA GLY A 82 12.65 12.82 2.28
C GLY A 82 11.37 12.06 1.90
N ASP A 83 10.94 12.20 0.65
CA ASP A 83 9.74 11.53 0.14
C ASP A 83 9.85 10.01 0.27
N LEU A 84 10.98 9.41 -0.14
CA LEU A 84 11.19 7.97 -0.06
C LEU A 84 11.30 7.46 1.40
N ARG A 85 11.87 8.25 2.32
CA ARG A 85 11.86 7.89 3.76
C ARG A 85 10.45 7.92 4.32
N ALA A 86 9.67 8.95 4.00
CA ALA A 86 8.27 9.03 4.41
C ALA A 86 7.42 7.89 3.83
N ALA A 87 7.66 7.51 2.56
CA ALA A 87 7.03 6.36 1.95
C ALA A 87 7.41 5.04 2.65
N ALA A 88 8.67 4.87 3.06
CA ALA A 88 9.13 3.72 3.81
C ALA A 88 8.45 3.62 5.20
N CYS A 89 8.34 4.73 5.94
CA CYS A 89 7.61 4.76 7.21
C CYS A 89 6.14 4.37 7.03
N ALA A 90 5.45 4.97 6.05
CA ALA A 90 4.06 4.66 5.75
C ALA A 90 3.84 3.19 5.37
N ALA A 91 4.79 2.59 4.64
CA ALA A 91 4.74 1.18 4.26
C ALA A 91 4.88 0.25 5.48
N VAL A 92 5.76 0.58 6.43
CA VAL A 92 5.93 -0.19 7.68
C VAL A 92 4.69 -0.08 8.57
N GLU A 93 4.13 1.11 8.72
CA GLU A 93 2.90 1.30 9.49
C GLU A 93 1.72 0.51 8.91
N GLY A 94 1.60 0.50 7.59
CA GLY A 94 0.57 -0.28 6.88
C GLY A 94 0.77 -1.79 6.98
N ALA A 95 2.01 -2.26 6.84
CA ALA A 95 2.36 -3.69 6.88
C ALA A 95 2.41 -4.25 8.31
N GLY A 96 2.85 -3.45 9.29
CA GLY A 96 3.04 -3.89 10.66
C GLY A 96 1.74 -4.26 11.37
N ARG A 97 0.61 -3.73 10.94
CA ARG A 97 -0.71 -4.05 11.52
C ARG A 97 -1.23 -5.42 11.14
N ASP A 98 -0.76 -6.02 10.01
CA ASP A 98 -1.41 -7.20 9.46
C ASP A 98 -0.51 -8.05 8.54
N THR A 99 0.69 -8.35 8.98
CA THR A 99 1.64 -9.10 8.15
C THR A 99 1.14 -10.49 7.78
N ALA A 100 0.49 -11.20 8.71
CA ALA A 100 -0.08 -12.52 8.44
C ALA A 100 -1.18 -12.42 7.36
N LEU A 101 -2.00 -11.39 7.41
CA LEU A 101 -3.01 -11.09 6.41
C LEU A 101 -2.38 -10.84 5.03
N MET A 102 -1.34 -10.01 4.96
CA MET A 102 -0.66 -9.69 3.69
C MET A 102 0.00 -10.93 3.07
N HIS A 103 0.55 -11.83 3.90
CA HIS A 103 1.08 -13.11 3.42
C HIS A 103 -0.02 -14.02 2.87
N ALA A 104 -1.11 -14.19 3.62
CA ALA A 104 -2.25 -15.01 3.18
C ALA A 104 -2.87 -14.47 1.88
N LEU A 105 -3.02 -13.15 1.77
CA LEU A 105 -3.51 -12.51 0.55
C LEU A 105 -2.55 -12.64 -0.64
N SER A 106 -1.25 -12.54 -0.41
CA SER A 106 -0.27 -12.72 -1.48
C SER A 106 -0.35 -14.13 -2.05
N HIS A 107 -0.46 -15.16 -1.19
CA HIS A 107 -0.64 -16.53 -1.63
C HIS A 107 -1.96 -16.70 -2.42
N ALA A 108 -3.07 -16.19 -1.89
CA ALA A 108 -4.37 -16.26 -2.57
C ALA A 108 -4.36 -15.53 -3.92
N ALA A 109 -3.66 -14.38 -4.02
CA ALA A 109 -3.57 -13.60 -5.26
C ALA A 109 -2.85 -14.36 -6.38
N PHE A 110 -1.82 -15.16 -6.07
CA PHE A 110 -1.14 -15.99 -7.08
C PHE A 110 -2.04 -17.10 -7.63
N GLN A 111 -3.04 -17.52 -6.86
CA GLN A 111 -3.98 -18.57 -7.27
C GLN A 111 -5.29 -18.03 -7.84
N ASN A 112 -5.57 -16.75 -7.63
CA ASN A 112 -6.81 -16.11 -8.06
C ASN A 112 -6.51 -14.87 -8.91
N PRO A 113 -6.60 -14.97 -10.26
CA PRO A 113 -6.31 -13.87 -11.18
C PRO A 113 -7.21 -12.63 -10.96
N GLU A 114 -8.47 -12.83 -10.56
CA GLU A 114 -9.39 -11.70 -10.29
C GLU A 114 -8.95 -10.92 -9.04
N LEU A 115 -8.49 -11.63 -8.00
CA LEU A 115 -7.95 -11.00 -6.80
C LEU A 115 -6.64 -10.24 -7.13
N LEU A 116 -5.76 -10.87 -7.90
CA LEU A 116 -4.52 -10.23 -8.32
C LEU A 116 -4.79 -8.94 -9.12
N CYS A 117 -5.73 -8.99 -10.07
CA CYS A 117 -6.14 -7.84 -10.85
C CYS A 117 -6.69 -6.72 -9.94
N ALA A 118 -7.64 -7.05 -9.06
CA ALA A 118 -8.24 -6.09 -8.14
C ALA A 118 -7.20 -5.45 -7.19
N LEU A 119 -6.24 -6.23 -6.66
CA LEU A 119 -5.16 -5.72 -5.83
C LEU A 119 -4.21 -4.82 -6.62
N ARG A 120 -3.88 -5.20 -7.85
CA ARG A 120 -3.05 -4.35 -8.72
C ARG A 120 -3.70 -3.02 -8.99
N GLU A 121 -4.92 -3.02 -9.51
CA GLU A 121 -5.65 -1.82 -9.92
C GLU A 121 -5.92 -0.86 -8.74
N ASN A 122 -6.34 -1.40 -7.60
CA ASN A 122 -6.81 -0.58 -6.49
C ASN A 122 -5.75 -0.24 -5.45
N LEU A 123 -4.65 -0.99 -5.38
CA LEU A 123 -3.64 -0.84 -4.33
C LEU A 123 -2.24 -0.63 -4.90
N ILE A 124 -1.75 -1.53 -5.77
CA ILE A 124 -0.35 -1.52 -6.17
C ILE A 124 -0.07 -0.41 -7.19
N GLU A 125 -0.85 -0.31 -8.25
CA GLU A 125 -0.65 0.68 -9.32
C GLU A 125 -0.76 2.13 -8.82
N PRO A 126 -1.71 2.50 -7.95
CA PRO A 126 -1.72 3.82 -7.34
C PRO A 126 -0.48 4.14 -6.50
N GLU A 127 0.09 3.16 -5.81
CA GLU A 127 1.33 3.35 -5.04
C GLU A 127 2.55 3.50 -5.94
N VAL A 128 2.66 2.67 -6.96
CA VAL A 128 3.71 2.80 -7.98
C VAL A 128 3.63 4.18 -8.65
N ALA A 129 2.43 4.62 -9.02
CA ALA A 129 2.23 5.94 -9.59
C ALA A 129 2.66 7.08 -8.65
N ALA A 130 2.35 6.96 -7.34
CA ALA A 130 2.77 7.94 -6.35
C ALA A 130 4.30 7.99 -6.20
N ILE A 131 4.98 6.84 -6.14
CA ILE A 131 6.45 6.78 -6.09
C ILE A 131 7.06 7.37 -7.36
N ASN A 132 6.52 7.04 -8.53
CA ASN A 132 6.99 7.59 -9.80
C ASN A 132 6.83 9.12 -9.84
N ALA A 133 5.72 9.65 -9.33
CA ALA A 133 5.50 11.09 -9.21
C ALA A 133 6.53 11.77 -8.28
N MET A 134 6.99 11.10 -7.19
CA MET A 134 8.10 11.60 -6.36
C MET A 134 9.39 11.69 -7.18
N VAL A 135 9.69 10.66 -7.98
CA VAL A 135 10.86 10.63 -8.87
C VAL A 135 10.78 11.74 -9.93
N GLU A 136 9.62 11.91 -10.57
CA GLU A 136 9.40 12.97 -11.57
C GLU A 136 9.61 14.37 -10.96
N ARG A 137 9.09 14.63 -9.76
CA ARG A 137 9.35 15.87 -9.04
C ARG A 137 10.84 16.09 -8.76
N ALA A 138 11.56 15.03 -8.41
CA ALA A 138 13.00 15.09 -8.16
C ALA A 138 13.80 15.42 -9.43
N VAL A 139 13.41 14.85 -10.57
CA VAL A 139 13.96 15.23 -11.88
C VAL A 139 13.71 16.72 -12.16
N ALA A 140 12.48 17.17 -11.95
CA ALA A 140 12.11 18.58 -12.17
C ALA A 140 12.90 19.55 -11.25
N ARG A 141 13.26 19.13 -10.03
CA ARG A 141 14.09 19.89 -9.09
C ARG A 141 15.60 19.75 -9.36
N GLY A 142 16.01 18.91 -10.31
CA GLY A 142 17.42 18.66 -10.63
C GLY A 142 18.16 17.81 -9.58
N GLU A 143 17.44 17.08 -8.73
CA GLU A 143 18.05 16.19 -7.72
C GLU A 143 18.62 14.92 -8.33
N ILE A 144 18.01 14.42 -9.42
CA ILE A 144 18.46 13.27 -10.19
C ILE A 144 18.46 13.58 -11.69
N ALA A 145 19.31 12.92 -12.45
CA ALA A 145 19.37 13.08 -13.89
C ALA A 145 18.10 12.49 -14.56
N PRO A 146 17.55 13.14 -15.61
CA PRO A 146 16.34 12.67 -16.29
C PRO A 146 16.46 11.27 -16.91
N ASP A 147 17.68 10.89 -17.26
CA ASP A 147 18.05 9.61 -17.89
C ASP A 147 18.68 8.62 -16.91
N ASN A 148 18.53 8.84 -15.59
CA ASN A 148 19.08 7.92 -14.59
C ASN A 148 18.38 6.55 -14.70
N PRO A 149 19.14 5.47 -15.04
CA PRO A 149 18.56 4.15 -15.28
C PRO A 149 17.99 3.48 -14.01
N ALA A 150 18.37 3.94 -12.80
CA ALA A 150 17.87 3.40 -11.55
C ALA A 150 16.47 3.95 -11.21
N ALA A 151 16.05 5.06 -11.83
CA ALA A 151 14.80 5.74 -11.52
C ALA A 151 13.58 4.84 -11.76
N GLU A 152 13.57 4.05 -12.84
CA GLU A 152 12.48 3.13 -13.16
C GLU A 152 12.29 1.99 -12.15
N PHE A 153 13.33 1.66 -11.37
CA PHE A 153 13.29 0.54 -10.42
C PHE A 153 12.94 0.94 -8.99
N VAL A 154 12.80 2.23 -8.68
CA VAL A 154 12.59 2.71 -7.30
C VAL A 154 11.36 2.06 -6.66
N ALA A 155 10.21 2.05 -7.35
CA ALA A 155 8.99 1.46 -6.83
C ALA A 155 9.15 -0.06 -6.61
N ALA A 156 9.75 -0.76 -7.59
CA ALA A 156 9.99 -2.20 -7.50
C ALA A 156 10.95 -2.56 -6.36
N GLN A 157 11.99 -1.76 -6.13
CA GLN A 157 12.95 -1.97 -5.05
C GLN A 157 12.29 -1.79 -3.68
N LEU A 158 11.49 -0.73 -3.48
CA LEU A 158 10.79 -0.49 -2.22
C LEU A 158 9.77 -1.59 -1.90
N MET A 159 8.99 -2.00 -2.88
CA MET A 159 8.00 -3.07 -2.69
C MET A 159 8.66 -4.44 -2.53
N GLY A 160 9.75 -4.69 -3.25
CA GLY A 160 10.47 -5.96 -3.26
C GLY A 160 11.22 -6.22 -1.97
N VAL A 161 11.94 -5.23 -1.43
CA VAL A 161 12.77 -5.38 -0.24
C VAL A 161 11.97 -5.77 0.99
N MET A 162 10.75 -5.25 1.13
CA MET A 162 9.85 -5.58 2.25
C MET A 162 9.49 -7.07 2.26
N ARG A 163 9.25 -7.64 1.09
CA ARG A 163 8.91 -9.07 0.92
C ARG A 163 10.16 -9.95 0.99
N ALA A 164 11.24 -9.51 0.36
CA ALA A 164 12.49 -10.26 0.31
C ALA A 164 13.07 -10.49 1.70
N ARG A 165 13.05 -9.49 2.60
CA ARG A 165 13.57 -9.63 3.96
C ARG A 165 12.91 -10.76 4.73
N GLN A 166 11.58 -10.87 4.64
CA GLN A 166 10.85 -11.95 5.29
C GLN A 166 11.28 -13.34 4.76
N MET A 167 11.50 -13.46 3.46
CA MET A 167 11.90 -14.74 2.85
C MET A 167 13.36 -15.09 3.13
N VAL A 168 14.25 -14.09 3.13
CA VAL A 168 15.70 -14.30 3.25
C VAL A 168 16.14 -14.37 4.72
N GLU A 169 15.60 -13.50 5.57
CA GLU A 169 16.04 -13.36 6.97
C GLU A 169 15.00 -13.88 7.98
N GLY A 170 13.78 -14.26 7.54
CA GLY A 170 12.69 -14.65 8.43
C GLY A 170 12.16 -13.51 9.30
N ARG A 171 12.48 -12.26 8.96
CA ARG A 171 12.15 -11.05 9.72
C ARG A 171 11.44 -10.04 8.83
N GLN A 172 10.56 -9.25 9.44
CA GLN A 172 9.90 -8.16 8.74
C GLN A 172 10.84 -6.98 8.51
N ALA A 173 10.57 -6.24 7.42
CA ALA A 173 11.24 -4.98 7.19
C ALA A 173 10.67 -3.93 8.14
N ASP A 174 11.46 -3.54 9.14
CA ASP A 174 11.19 -2.40 10.01
C ASP A 174 11.70 -1.10 9.38
N GLU A 175 11.32 0.03 9.96
CA GLU A 175 11.72 1.35 9.50
C GLU A 175 13.24 1.52 9.43
N ALA A 176 13.95 1.08 10.45
CA ALA A 176 15.40 1.17 10.52
C ALA A 176 16.08 0.37 9.39
N TYR A 177 15.51 -0.78 9.02
CA TYR A 177 16.01 -1.58 7.91
C TYR A 177 15.76 -0.88 6.56
N LEU A 178 14.55 -0.36 6.36
CA LEU A 178 14.22 0.34 5.12
C LEU A 178 15.06 1.61 4.95
N HIS A 179 15.29 2.37 6.00
CA HIS A 179 16.18 3.53 5.95
C HIS A 179 17.60 3.11 5.56
N ARG A 180 18.16 2.07 6.16
CA ARG A 180 19.50 1.57 5.76
C ARG A 180 19.51 1.09 4.30
N PHE A 181 18.46 0.44 3.84
CA PHE A 181 18.33 0.01 2.44
C PHE A 181 18.31 1.21 1.49
N LEU A 182 17.53 2.24 1.80
CA LEU A 182 17.49 3.49 1.01
C LEU A 182 18.89 4.12 0.93
N GLU A 183 19.58 4.28 2.07
CA GLU A 183 20.89 4.89 2.16
C GLU A 183 22.00 4.08 1.44
N ALA A 184 21.93 2.76 1.54
CA ALA A 184 23.00 1.89 1.03
C ALA A 184 22.79 1.46 -0.43
N ALA A 185 21.56 1.43 -0.92
CA ALA A 185 21.26 0.89 -2.24
C ALA A 185 20.55 1.89 -3.16
N VAL A 186 19.46 2.50 -2.69
CA VAL A 186 18.60 3.31 -3.57
C VAL A 186 19.23 4.68 -3.83
N PHE A 187 19.63 5.41 -2.80
CA PHE A 187 20.16 6.76 -2.95
C PHE A 187 21.46 6.81 -3.76
N PRO A 188 22.46 5.93 -3.53
CA PRO A 188 23.64 5.90 -4.37
C PRO A 188 23.36 5.60 -5.84
N ALA A 189 22.41 4.67 -6.12
CA ALA A 189 22.03 4.35 -7.49
C ALA A 189 21.36 5.53 -8.22
N LEU A 190 20.65 6.38 -7.48
CA LEU A 190 20.05 7.61 -7.97
C LEU A 190 21.01 8.79 -8.04
N GLY A 191 22.25 8.65 -7.53
CA GLY A 191 23.22 9.75 -7.42
C GLY A 191 22.90 10.73 -6.29
N LEU A 192 21.99 10.37 -5.37
CA LEU A 192 21.69 11.18 -4.19
C LEU A 192 22.79 11.00 -3.15
N ARG A 193 23.24 12.09 -2.55
CA ARG A 193 24.21 12.03 -1.45
C ARG A 193 23.48 11.54 -0.18
N ALA A 194 24.07 10.55 0.48
CA ALA A 194 23.67 10.21 1.85
C ALA A 194 23.78 11.49 2.70
N THR A 195 22.71 11.83 3.43
CA THR A 195 22.80 12.91 4.42
C THR A 195 23.87 12.52 5.42
N SER A 196 24.97 13.27 5.44
CA SER A 196 26.05 13.10 6.42
C SER A 196 25.41 13.02 7.80
N ARG A 197 25.65 11.91 8.52
CA ARG A 197 25.40 11.86 9.97
C ARG A 197 25.93 13.15 10.56
N VAL A 198 25.06 13.93 11.18
CA VAL A 198 25.48 14.99 12.09
C VAL A 198 26.43 14.30 13.07
N ALA A 199 27.72 14.64 12.97
CA ALA A 199 28.74 14.16 13.88
C ALA A 199 28.27 14.53 15.28
N SER A 200 27.95 13.51 16.07
CA SER A 200 27.85 13.65 17.51
C SER A 200 29.24 14.00 17.97
N HIS A 201 29.49 15.26 18.29
CA HIS A 201 30.68 15.69 19.01
C HIS A 201 30.62 15.13 20.44
N PRO A 202 31.76 14.70 20.97
CA PRO A 202 31.92 14.05 22.27
C PRO A 202 31.57 14.96 23.44
#